data_f71a33fb1ab3ead8f7c13759e69dec77
#
_entry.id   f71a33fb1ab3ead8f7c13759e69dec77
#
_cell.length_a   1.000
_cell.length_b   1.000
_cell.length_c   1.000
_cell.angle_alpha   90.00
_cell.angle_beta   90.00
_cell.angle_gamma   90.00
#
_symmetry.space_group_name_H-M   'P 1'
#
loop_
_entity.id
_entity.type
_entity.pdbx_description
1 polymer ?
#
loop_
_entity_poly.entity_id
_entity_poly.type
_entity_poly.pdbx_seq_one_letter_code
_entity_poly.pdbx_strand_id
1 'polypeptide(L)'
;MFSAKAGVIASATETSRFTFNDGKIGSSSFSRSSKILVHNNTMSINFNPSAKTINTKKDSETRSFAWKAGVLDELNAELQIREDLKSGGLKSSYYIADHSEVESRRFIKQGSEKIKTNYGTFDTIKVVLKHSKPNRDTIFWLAPKLDYLPVKVTHQDKDKSYGLLLTGYKGPTN
;
A
#
# COMPACT_ATOMS: atom_id res chain seq x y z
N MET A 1 -1.95 -10.55 0.13
CA MET A 1 -0.53 -10.90 0.34
C MET A 1 0.28 -10.33 -0.81
N PHE A 2 1.33 -9.60 -0.51
CA PHE A 2 2.28 -9.07 -1.49
C PHE A 2 3.65 -9.73 -1.29
N SER A 3 4.36 -10.04 -2.37
CA SER A 3 5.73 -10.52 -2.30
C SER A 3 6.55 -9.93 -3.45
N ALA A 4 7.78 -9.54 -3.17
CA ALA A 4 8.74 -9.04 -4.14
C ALA A 4 10.10 -9.69 -3.93
N LYS A 5 10.81 -9.93 -5.03
CA LYS A 5 12.19 -10.40 -5.05
C LYS A 5 13.01 -9.52 -5.98
N ALA A 6 14.17 -9.08 -5.52
CA ALA A 6 15.14 -8.33 -6.30
C ALA A 6 16.42 -9.15 -6.42
N GLY A 7 16.52 -9.96 -7.47
CA GLY A 7 17.64 -10.89 -7.65
C GLY A 7 17.70 -11.96 -6.55
N VAL A 8 18.89 -12.51 -6.30
CA VAL A 8 19.15 -13.50 -5.24
C VAL A 8 19.38 -12.84 -3.87
N ILE A 9 19.40 -11.53 -3.80
CA ILE A 9 19.98 -10.77 -2.68
C ILE A 9 18.91 -10.20 -1.75
N ALA A 10 17.68 -9.95 -2.23
CA ALA A 10 16.61 -9.39 -1.42
C ALA A 10 15.25 -10.00 -1.73
N SER A 11 14.45 -10.21 -0.69
CA SER A 11 13.05 -10.61 -0.80
C SER A 11 12.23 -9.98 0.31
N ALA A 12 10.96 -9.70 0.02
CA ALA A 12 10.00 -9.23 1.01
C ALA A 12 8.64 -9.92 0.79
N THR A 13 7.98 -10.26 1.88
CA THR A 13 6.60 -10.75 1.89
C THR A 13 5.80 -9.90 2.86
N GLU A 14 4.67 -9.40 2.40
CA GLU A 14 3.73 -8.61 3.19
C GLU A 14 2.37 -9.29 3.18
N THR A 15 1.72 -9.31 4.31
CA THR A 15 0.39 -9.86 4.47
C THR A 15 -0.45 -8.91 5.31
N SER A 16 -1.63 -8.56 4.80
CA SER A 16 -2.63 -7.81 5.53
C SER A 16 -3.90 -8.65 5.70
N ARG A 17 -4.54 -8.54 6.88
CA ARG A 17 -5.86 -9.09 7.17
C ARG A 17 -6.81 -7.94 7.48
N PHE A 18 -8.02 -8.03 6.96
CA PHE A 18 -9.02 -6.99 7.07
C PHE A 18 -10.43 -7.54 6.95
N THR A 19 -11.40 -6.75 7.36
CA THR A 19 -12.82 -6.90 7.02
C THR A 19 -13.17 -5.94 5.89
N PHE A 20 -14.15 -6.30 5.07
CA PHE A 20 -14.66 -5.44 4.00
C PHE A 20 -16.18 -5.33 4.12
N ASN A 21 -16.68 -4.10 4.31
CA ASN A 21 -18.10 -3.82 4.44
C ASN A 21 -18.40 -2.48 3.75
N ASP A 22 -19.37 -2.49 2.82
CA ASP A 22 -19.88 -1.28 2.14
C ASP A 22 -18.76 -0.37 1.59
N GLY A 23 -17.82 -0.95 0.86
CA GLY A 23 -16.69 -0.20 0.28
C GLY A 23 -15.65 0.27 1.29
N LYS A 24 -15.73 -0.15 2.56
CA LYS A 24 -14.82 0.24 3.63
C LYS A 24 -14.00 -0.94 4.12
N ILE A 25 -12.72 -0.72 4.25
CA ILE A 25 -11.76 -1.68 4.79
C ILE A 25 -11.52 -1.39 6.26
N GLY A 26 -11.69 -2.44 7.09
CA GLY A 26 -11.33 -2.44 8.51
C GLY A 26 -10.07 -3.27 8.72
N SER A 27 -8.92 -2.65 8.91
CA SER A 27 -7.65 -3.34 9.15
C SER A 27 -7.68 -4.13 10.46
N SER A 28 -7.21 -5.38 10.42
CA SER A 28 -7.08 -6.26 11.58
C SER A 28 -5.62 -6.51 11.93
N SER A 29 -4.79 -6.89 10.97
CA SER A 29 -3.35 -7.08 11.19
C SER A 29 -2.56 -6.92 9.91
N PHE A 30 -1.31 -6.48 10.06
CA PHE A 30 -0.31 -6.43 8.99
C PHE A 30 0.96 -7.13 9.46
N SER A 31 1.64 -7.81 8.55
CA SER A 31 2.97 -8.37 8.79
C SER A 31 3.84 -8.23 7.55
N ARG A 32 5.11 -7.93 7.77
CA ARG A 32 6.17 -7.89 6.76
C ARG A 32 7.34 -8.73 7.23
N SER A 33 7.83 -9.60 6.36
CA SER A 33 9.11 -10.29 6.53
C SER A 33 9.98 -9.95 5.34
N SER A 34 11.16 -9.42 5.58
CA SER A 34 12.12 -9.08 4.53
C SER A 34 13.48 -9.66 4.84
N LYS A 35 14.15 -10.13 3.79
CA LYS A 35 15.53 -10.65 3.85
C LYS A 35 16.37 -9.86 2.86
N ILE A 36 17.47 -9.30 3.35
CA ILE A 36 18.46 -8.58 2.54
C ILE A 36 19.81 -9.19 2.89
N LEU A 37 20.42 -9.91 1.93
CA LEU A 37 21.60 -10.73 2.17
C LEU A 37 21.35 -11.75 3.30
N VAL A 38 22.05 -11.60 4.43
CA VAL A 38 21.93 -12.45 5.63
C VAL A 38 21.05 -11.83 6.72
N HIS A 39 20.58 -10.59 6.53
CA HIS A 39 19.77 -9.89 7.52
C HIS A 39 18.27 -10.14 7.28
N ASN A 40 17.60 -10.64 8.30
CA ASN A 40 16.15 -10.78 8.33
C ASN A 40 15.56 -9.67 9.18
N ASN A 41 14.54 -8.98 8.65
CA ASN A 41 13.78 -7.98 9.41
C ASN A 41 12.33 -8.40 9.40
N THR A 42 11.68 -8.26 10.55
CA THR A 42 10.26 -8.54 10.70
C THR A 42 9.53 -7.30 11.21
N MET A 43 8.31 -7.10 10.76
CA MET A 43 7.43 -6.04 11.22
C MET A 43 6.00 -6.57 11.32
N SER A 44 5.29 -6.17 12.36
CA SER A 44 3.86 -6.46 12.50
C SER A 44 3.11 -5.26 13.06
N ILE A 45 1.84 -5.15 12.66
CA ILE A 45 0.88 -4.18 13.21
C ILE A 45 -0.37 -4.96 13.60
N ASN A 46 -0.87 -4.72 14.80
CA ASN A 46 -2.14 -5.25 15.28
C ASN A 46 -3.09 -4.09 15.56
N PHE A 47 -4.24 -4.12 14.91
CA PHE A 47 -5.28 -3.11 15.02
C PHE A 47 -6.34 -3.60 16.00
N ASN A 48 -6.49 -2.93 17.15
CA ASN A 48 -7.47 -3.29 18.18
C ASN A 48 -8.49 -2.16 18.38
N PRO A 49 -9.61 -2.17 17.65
CA PRO A 49 -10.63 -1.14 17.78
C PRO A 49 -11.32 -1.15 19.14
N SER A 50 -11.48 -2.31 19.76
CA SER A 50 -12.12 -2.45 21.09
C SER A 50 -11.26 -1.83 22.20
N ALA A 51 -9.96 -2.07 22.20
CA ALA A 51 -9.02 -1.44 23.12
C ALA A 51 -8.61 -0.03 22.67
N LYS A 52 -9.04 0.43 21.50
CA LYS A 52 -8.65 1.71 20.90
C LYS A 52 -7.14 1.90 20.79
N THR A 53 -6.43 0.84 20.41
CA THR A 53 -4.97 0.83 20.25
C THR A 53 -4.53 0.25 18.90
N ILE A 54 -3.35 0.69 18.47
CA ILE A 54 -2.62 0.13 17.35
C ILE A 54 -1.24 -0.24 17.90
N ASN A 55 -0.95 -1.53 17.94
CA ASN A 55 0.30 -2.04 18.45
C ASN A 55 1.22 -2.46 17.31
N THR A 56 2.44 -1.97 17.32
CA THR A 56 3.43 -2.28 16.28
C THR A 56 4.65 -2.95 16.90
N LYS A 57 5.26 -3.84 16.13
CA LYS A 57 6.52 -4.48 16.48
C LYS A 57 7.41 -4.52 15.25
N LYS A 58 8.66 -4.11 15.40
CA LYS A 58 9.71 -4.26 14.38
C LYS A 58 10.94 -4.86 15.05
N ASP A 59 11.26 -6.08 14.64
CA ASP A 59 12.29 -6.89 15.30
C ASP A 59 12.01 -7.01 16.80
N SER A 60 12.80 -6.40 17.68
CA SER A 60 12.60 -6.38 19.14
C SER A 60 11.87 -5.13 19.65
N GLU A 61 11.72 -4.09 18.81
CA GLU A 61 11.11 -2.83 19.22
C GLU A 61 9.59 -2.90 19.12
N THR A 62 8.90 -2.50 20.18
CA THR A 62 7.44 -2.43 20.25
C THR A 62 6.98 -0.99 20.53
N ARG A 63 5.87 -0.59 19.89
CA ARG A 63 5.22 0.70 20.10
C ARG A 63 3.71 0.54 20.15
N SER A 64 3.04 1.48 20.81
CA SER A 64 1.58 1.55 20.86
C SER A 64 1.13 2.96 20.52
N PHE A 65 0.09 3.04 19.67
CA PHE A 65 -0.51 4.30 19.22
C PHE A 65 -2.00 4.31 19.53
N ALA A 66 -2.56 5.49 19.69
CA ALA A 66 -3.99 5.67 19.84
C ALA A 66 -4.72 5.30 18.54
N TRP A 67 -5.87 4.66 18.68
CA TRP A 67 -6.76 4.32 17.58
C TRP A 67 -7.19 5.55 16.79
N LYS A 68 -7.18 5.43 15.48
CA LYS A 68 -7.80 6.39 14.55
C LYS A 68 -8.87 5.68 13.74
N ALA A 69 -10.06 6.25 13.67
CA ALA A 69 -11.14 5.67 12.87
C ALA A 69 -10.74 5.56 11.40
N GLY A 70 -10.93 4.38 10.81
CA GLY A 70 -10.56 4.11 9.42
C GLY A 70 -9.05 4.02 9.17
N VAL A 71 -8.24 3.76 10.21
CA VAL A 71 -6.80 3.53 10.05
C VAL A 71 -6.52 2.26 9.25
N LEU A 72 -5.55 2.35 8.36
CA LEU A 72 -5.16 1.31 7.42
C LEU A 72 -3.66 1.00 7.56
N ASP A 73 -3.23 -0.16 7.14
CA ASP A 73 -1.84 -0.41 6.78
C ASP A 73 -1.58 -0.04 5.31
N GLU A 74 -0.34 -0.13 4.86
CA GLU A 74 0.05 0.29 3.51
C GLU A 74 -0.66 -0.52 2.39
N LEU A 75 -0.87 -1.84 2.57
CA LEU A 75 -1.58 -2.68 1.60
C LEU A 75 -3.08 -2.37 1.58
N ASN A 76 -3.67 -2.21 2.77
CA ASN A 76 -5.09 -1.88 2.90
C ASN A 76 -5.40 -0.47 2.39
N ALA A 77 -4.45 0.47 2.49
CA ALA A 77 -4.59 1.81 1.92
C ALA A 77 -4.71 1.75 0.39
N GLU A 78 -3.90 0.91 -0.28
CA GLU A 78 -4.02 0.68 -1.72
C GLU A 78 -5.40 0.13 -2.08
N LEU A 79 -5.88 -0.88 -1.36
CA LEU A 79 -7.21 -1.44 -1.60
C LEU A 79 -8.32 -0.40 -1.36
N GLN A 80 -8.23 0.40 -0.29
CA GLN A 80 -9.22 1.41 0.02
C GLN A 80 -9.30 2.51 -1.04
N ILE A 81 -8.18 2.99 -1.58
CA ILE A 81 -8.22 3.99 -2.66
C ILE A 81 -8.83 3.45 -3.94
N ARG A 82 -8.72 2.15 -4.21
CA ARG A 82 -9.39 1.49 -5.35
C ARG A 82 -10.89 1.50 -5.16
N GLU A 83 -11.39 1.15 -3.97
CA GLU A 83 -12.82 1.19 -3.65
C GLU A 83 -13.38 2.62 -3.69
N ASP A 84 -12.64 3.58 -3.15
CA ASP A 84 -13.04 4.98 -3.18
C ASP A 84 -13.08 5.52 -4.62
N LEU A 85 -12.16 5.14 -5.49
CA LEU A 85 -12.18 5.51 -6.93
C LEU A 85 -13.38 4.91 -7.67
N LYS A 86 -13.79 3.69 -7.34
CA LYS A 86 -15.01 3.07 -7.88
C LYS A 86 -16.28 3.83 -7.44
N SER A 87 -16.28 4.34 -6.22
CA SER A 87 -17.39 5.03 -5.58
C SER A 87 -17.44 6.54 -5.89
N GLY A 88 -16.58 7.05 -6.76
CA GLY A 88 -16.64 8.44 -7.23
C GLY A 88 -15.45 9.31 -6.85
N GLY A 89 -14.52 8.88 -6.02
CA GLY A 89 -13.30 9.65 -5.78
C GLY A 89 -12.59 9.40 -4.46
N LEU A 90 -11.37 9.90 -4.38
CA LEU A 90 -10.52 9.78 -3.20
C LEU A 90 -10.99 10.66 -2.06
N LYS A 91 -10.80 10.23 -0.83
CA LYS A 91 -10.98 11.05 0.37
C LYS A 91 -9.88 12.12 0.45
N SER A 92 -10.12 13.17 1.24
CA SER A 92 -9.16 14.24 1.48
C SER A 92 -7.87 13.74 2.17
N SER A 93 -7.98 12.70 2.99
CA SER A 93 -6.85 12.03 3.65
C SER A 93 -7.22 10.65 4.17
N TYR A 94 -6.19 9.86 4.47
CA TYR A 94 -6.26 8.51 5.02
C TYR A 94 -5.29 8.39 6.19
N TYR A 95 -5.72 7.81 7.30
CA TYR A 95 -4.81 7.44 8.37
C TYR A 95 -4.08 6.14 8.01
N ILE A 96 -2.77 6.18 7.98
CA ILE A 96 -1.92 5.02 7.67
C ILE A 96 -0.99 4.79 8.84
N ALA A 97 -0.98 3.53 9.31
CA ALA A 97 -0.08 3.07 10.36
C ALA A 97 1.15 2.39 9.73
N ASP A 98 2.33 2.77 10.21
CA ASP A 98 3.56 2.01 10.04
C ASP A 98 4.16 1.65 11.42
N HIS A 99 5.41 1.16 11.46
CA HIS A 99 6.05 0.83 12.72
C HIS A 99 6.23 2.04 13.64
N SER A 100 6.54 3.20 13.08
CA SER A 100 7.01 4.38 13.81
C SER A 100 5.92 5.40 14.13
N GLU A 101 4.82 5.38 13.38
CA GLU A 101 3.81 6.42 13.46
C GLU A 101 2.46 6.00 12.87
N VAL A 102 1.43 6.75 13.24
CA VAL A 102 0.12 6.73 12.58
C VAL A 102 -0.13 8.15 12.06
N GLU A 103 0.00 8.33 10.76
CA GLU A 103 -0.09 9.65 10.14
C GLU A 103 -1.23 9.77 9.13
N SER A 104 -1.66 11.00 8.90
CA SER A 104 -2.60 11.35 7.85
C SER A 104 -1.87 11.54 6.55
N ARG A 105 -2.17 10.73 5.54
CA ARG A 105 -1.57 10.80 4.20
C ARG A 105 -2.61 11.13 3.14
N ARG A 106 -2.17 11.78 2.07
CA ARG A 106 -3.01 12.17 0.94
C ARG A 106 -2.63 11.40 -0.31
N PHE A 107 -3.66 10.84 -0.97
CA PHE A 107 -3.55 10.33 -2.32
C PHE A 107 -4.17 11.35 -3.28
N ILE A 108 -3.42 11.76 -4.29
CA ILE A 108 -3.81 12.83 -5.22
C ILE A 108 -3.89 12.26 -6.64
N LYS A 109 -5.06 12.34 -7.25
CA LYS A 109 -5.24 12.02 -8.67
C LYS A 109 -4.55 13.08 -9.52
N GLN A 110 -3.63 12.65 -10.40
CA GLN A 110 -2.85 13.52 -11.29
C GLN A 110 -3.14 13.27 -12.78
N GLY A 111 -4.38 12.90 -13.11
CA GLY A 111 -4.78 12.68 -14.51
C GLY A 111 -4.73 11.21 -14.92
N SER A 112 -4.64 11.00 -16.23
CA SER A 112 -4.66 9.66 -16.84
C SER A 112 -3.47 9.48 -17.77
N GLU A 113 -2.97 8.26 -17.85
CA GLU A 113 -1.80 7.91 -18.66
C GLU A 113 -1.94 6.49 -19.21
N LYS A 114 -1.48 6.25 -20.43
CA LYS A 114 -1.47 4.91 -21.03
C LYS A 114 -0.16 4.21 -20.67
N ILE A 115 -0.25 3.06 -20.00
CA ILE A 115 0.90 2.28 -19.53
C ILE A 115 0.99 0.97 -20.32
N LYS A 116 2.14 0.74 -20.94
CA LYS A 116 2.50 -0.53 -21.57
C LYS A 116 3.23 -1.41 -20.57
N THR A 117 2.78 -2.65 -20.45
CA THR A 117 3.37 -3.70 -19.60
C THR A 117 3.63 -4.95 -20.45
N ASN A 118 4.30 -5.95 -19.89
CA ASN A 118 4.44 -7.25 -20.55
C ASN A 118 3.11 -8.01 -20.68
N TYR A 119 2.12 -7.67 -19.86
CA TYR A 119 0.79 -8.29 -19.90
C TYR A 119 -0.17 -7.59 -20.88
N GLY A 120 0.07 -6.31 -21.20
CA GLY A 120 -0.77 -5.54 -22.11
C GLY A 120 -0.59 -4.04 -21.95
N THR A 121 -1.43 -3.29 -22.66
CA THR A 121 -1.48 -1.82 -22.58
C THR A 121 -2.78 -1.38 -21.92
N PHE A 122 -2.69 -0.50 -20.92
CA PHE A 122 -3.81 -0.10 -20.09
C PHE A 122 -3.95 1.42 -20.05
N ASP A 123 -5.18 1.90 -20.18
CA ASP A 123 -5.52 3.25 -19.77
C ASP A 123 -5.58 3.27 -18.24
N THR A 124 -4.85 4.19 -17.62
CA THR A 124 -4.69 4.23 -16.18
C THR A 124 -5.02 5.58 -15.60
N ILE A 125 -5.39 5.59 -14.33
CA ILE A 125 -5.46 6.79 -13.50
C ILE A 125 -4.17 6.86 -12.69
N LYS A 126 -3.45 7.98 -12.79
CA LYS A 126 -2.25 8.26 -12.02
C LYS A 126 -2.63 8.82 -10.66
N VAL A 127 -2.19 8.16 -9.60
CA VAL A 127 -2.41 8.57 -8.21
C VAL A 127 -1.06 8.68 -7.50
N VAL A 128 -0.83 9.81 -6.84
CA VAL A 128 0.40 10.08 -6.08
C VAL A 128 0.09 10.06 -4.59
N LEU A 129 0.80 9.21 -3.85
CA LEU A 129 0.84 9.25 -2.40
C LEU A 129 1.85 10.32 -1.97
N LYS A 130 1.37 11.33 -1.27
CA LYS A 130 2.22 12.37 -0.67
C LYS A 130 2.74 11.91 0.68
N HIS A 131 4.05 11.88 0.80
CA HIS A 131 4.76 11.60 2.04
C HIS A 131 5.05 12.89 2.81
N SER A 132 5.20 12.80 4.13
CA SER A 132 5.61 13.91 4.98
C SER A 132 7.08 14.32 4.75
N LYS A 133 7.91 13.38 4.33
CA LYS A 133 9.32 13.63 4.02
C LYS A 133 9.51 14.17 2.62
N PRO A 134 10.32 15.23 2.43
CA PRO A 134 10.65 15.75 1.11
C PRO A 134 11.40 14.69 0.27
N ASN A 135 11.28 14.77 -1.06
CA ASN A 135 11.93 13.88 -2.02
C ASN A 135 11.54 12.40 -1.84
N ARG A 136 10.34 12.15 -1.30
CA ARG A 136 9.76 10.82 -1.19
C ARG A 136 8.38 10.83 -1.83
N ASP A 137 8.25 10.08 -2.93
CA ASP A 137 7.00 9.94 -3.67
C ASP A 137 6.72 8.47 -3.97
N THR A 138 5.46 8.09 -3.88
CA THR A 138 4.97 6.82 -4.41
C THR A 138 3.87 7.11 -5.43
N ILE A 139 4.03 6.59 -6.63
CA ILE A 139 3.09 6.82 -7.73
C ILE A 139 2.50 5.49 -8.17
N PHE A 140 1.19 5.45 -8.24
CA PHE A 140 0.41 4.31 -8.70
C PHE A 140 -0.24 4.64 -10.05
N TRP A 141 -0.17 3.74 -11.01
CA TRP A 141 -0.95 3.76 -12.24
C TRP A 141 -2.00 2.66 -12.14
N LEU A 142 -3.23 3.06 -11.86
CA LEU A 142 -4.36 2.19 -11.56
C LEU A 142 -5.19 1.96 -12.83
N ALA A 143 -5.38 0.71 -13.24
CA ALA A 143 -6.14 0.36 -14.45
C ALA A 143 -7.61 0.09 -14.12
N PRO A 144 -8.57 0.94 -14.53
CA PRO A 144 -10.00 0.71 -14.28
C PRO A 144 -10.50 -0.64 -14.82
N LYS A 145 -10.02 -1.08 -15.98
CA LYS A 145 -10.38 -2.38 -16.59
C LYS A 145 -9.95 -3.59 -15.75
N LEU A 146 -9.00 -3.43 -14.84
CA LEU A 146 -8.53 -4.47 -13.92
C LEU A 146 -8.95 -4.14 -12.47
N ASP A 147 -10.15 -3.60 -12.29
CA ASP A 147 -10.68 -3.25 -10.97
C ASP A 147 -9.76 -2.29 -10.21
N TYR A 148 -9.19 -1.29 -10.92
CA TYR A 148 -8.19 -0.34 -10.42
C TYR A 148 -6.92 -0.99 -9.86
N LEU A 149 -6.56 -2.20 -10.32
CA LEU A 149 -5.29 -2.80 -9.98
C LEU A 149 -4.13 -1.91 -10.42
N PRO A 150 -3.09 -1.71 -9.59
CA PRO A 150 -1.87 -1.04 -10.02
C PRO A 150 -1.16 -1.86 -11.09
N VAL A 151 -1.04 -1.34 -12.31
CA VAL A 151 -0.26 -1.96 -13.38
C VAL A 151 1.18 -1.48 -13.41
N LYS A 152 1.43 -0.34 -12.76
CA LYS A 152 2.77 0.20 -12.50
C LYS A 152 2.75 0.93 -11.16
N VAL A 153 3.82 0.75 -10.39
CA VAL A 153 4.09 1.51 -9.16
C VAL A 153 5.53 1.98 -9.22
N THR A 154 5.79 3.23 -8.85
CA THR A 154 7.16 3.71 -8.63
C THR A 154 7.27 4.32 -7.24
N HIS A 155 8.39 4.07 -6.61
CA HIS A 155 8.73 4.68 -5.34
C HIS A 155 10.10 5.34 -5.46
N GLN A 156 10.17 6.59 -5.04
CA GLN A 156 11.41 7.35 -4.93
C GLN A 156 11.62 7.74 -3.46
N ASP A 157 12.81 7.50 -2.96
CA ASP A 157 13.25 7.96 -1.64
C ASP A 157 14.67 8.51 -1.78
N LYS A 158 14.79 9.84 -1.77
CA LYS A 158 16.04 10.59 -2.07
C LYS A 158 16.60 10.19 -3.43
N ASP A 159 17.76 9.57 -3.45
CA ASP A 159 18.49 9.18 -4.67
C ASP A 159 18.17 7.74 -5.14
N LYS A 160 17.31 7.03 -4.39
CA LYS A 160 16.92 5.66 -4.72
C LYS A 160 15.53 5.63 -5.34
N SER A 161 15.42 4.98 -6.49
CA SER A 161 14.14 4.74 -7.15
C SER A 161 14.01 3.26 -7.48
N TYR A 162 12.82 2.72 -7.25
CA TYR A 162 12.46 1.39 -7.71
C TYR A 162 11.02 1.37 -8.19
N GLY A 163 10.69 0.41 -9.02
CA GLY A 163 9.36 0.29 -9.58
C GLY A 163 8.93 -1.15 -9.77
N LEU A 164 7.63 -1.35 -9.81
CA LEU A 164 6.96 -2.60 -10.14
C LEU A 164 6.17 -2.39 -11.42
N LEU A 165 6.15 -3.40 -12.27
CA LEU A 165 5.36 -3.42 -13.48
C LEU A 165 4.59 -4.75 -13.55
N LEU A 166 3.32 -4.70 -13.96
CA LEU A 166 2.48 -5.88 -14.08
C LEU A 166 3.05 -6.84 -15.13
N THR A 167 3.26 -8.09 -14.75
CA THR A 167 3.76 -9.15 -15.62
C THR A 167 2.69 -10.19 -15.98
N GLY A 168 1.63 -10.31 -15.17
CA GLY A 168 0.51 -11.21 -15.40
C GLY A 168 -0.64 -10.93 -14.46
N TYR A 169 -1.85 -11.31 -14.85
CA TYR A 169 -3.07 -11.13 -14.06
C TYR A 169 -3.98 -12.34 -14.22
N LYS A 170 -4.53 -12.80 -13.10
CA LYS A 170 -5.61 -13.80 -13.04
C LYS A 170 -6.68 -13.25 -12.12
N GLY A 171 -7.79 -12.83 -12.66
CA GLY A 171 -8.91 -12.27 -11.91
C GLY A 171 -9.99 -11.74 -12.85
N PRO A 172 -11.09 -11.17 -12.31
CA PRO A 172 -12.14 -10.59 -13.12
C PRO A 172 -11.59 -9.40 -13.94
N THR A 173 -12.07 -9.30 -15.16
CA THR A 173 -11.88 -8.13 -16.04
C THR A 173 -13.23 -7.48 -16.26
N ASN A 174 -13.33 -6.19 -16.05
CA ASN A 174 -14.53 -5.38 -16.30
C ASN A 174 -14.58 -4.91 -17.75
#